data_cbe6c0fcf3f9d1827c549ba780709027
#
_entry.id   cbe6c0fcf3f9d1827c549ba780709027
#
_cell.length_a   1.000
_cell.length_b   1.000
_cell.length_c   1.000
_cell.angle_alpha   90.00
_cell.angle_beta   90.00
_cell.angle_gamma   90.00
#
_symmetry.space_group_name_H-M   'P 1'
#
loop_
_entity.id
_entity.type
_entity.pdbx_description
1 polymer ?
#
loop_
_entity_poly.entity_id
_entity_poly.type
_entity_poly.pdbx_seq_one_letter_code
_entity_poly.pdbx_strand_id
1 'polypeptide(L)'
;MRKFLFLLIVCISTFFLLSCTKSGDTIYVDDDQVEDTRPIVYFIYKEGALGDLGYIDAIYRGVAKAAEEKNMLLSLTELPSDASKVDFAINYFLEYMKKVGTNRKALIVIANDNYEQMLHHYENVLSGISNVDILLTETQDKTLPVYSLRFSAYGACYQAGRVVNECFADVNQVLIANANPKETNIKDMRTAFMKGMEDGDRQVTVYNYYISDEDNGYDQANEMYEKAYEWDGKDQMVVPFCGGSTSGLLRYNREHPNSFYTLGMDTDQQLYSSRLPFSIVKHLDEAVEDWIRKWEKGEAQPKHQDLGLASGYVELVVANAYESKLAAVVKKYYQTAIDKENEYENP
;
A
#
# COMPACT_ATOMS: atom_id res chain seq x y z
N MET A 1 -19.75 -26.87 51.55
CA MET A 1 -19.46 -26.95 50.11
C MET A 1 -20.06 -25.78 49.28
N ARG A 2 -21.31 -25.32 49.52
CA ARG A 2 -21.89 -24.19 48.77
C ARG A 2 -21.19 -22.83 48.93
N LYS A 3 -20.60 -22.52 50.08
CA LYS A 3 -19.89 -21.25 50.33
C LYS A 3 -18.51 -21.17 49.66
N PHE A 4 -17.87 -22.33 49.46
CA PHE A 4 -16.55 -22.40 48.77
C PHE A 4 -16.70 -22.24 47.26
N LEU A 5 -17.80 -22.74 46.67
CA LEU A 5 -18.08 -22.64 45.26
C LEU A 5 -18.40 -21.17 44.86
N PHE A 6 -19.07 -20.39 45.78
CA PHE A 6 -19.38 -18.98 45.54
C PHE A 6 -18.13 -18.10 45.56
N LEU A 7 -17.17 -18.41 46.45
CA LEU A 7 -15.89 -17.66 46.50
C LEU A 7 -15.02 -17.91 45.25
N LEU A 8 -15.05 -19.16 44.73
CA LEU A 8 -14.30 -19.49 43.51
C LEU A 8 -14.87 -18.80 42.26
N ILE A 9 -16.20 -18.67 42.15
CA ILE A 9 -16.86 -17.98 41.05
C ILE A 9 -16.60 -16.47 41.10
N VAL A 10 -16.54 -15.87 42.25
CA VAL A 10 -16.22 -14.43 42.43
C VAL A 10 -14.76 -14.16 42.09
N CYS A 11 -13.81 -15.06 42.43
CA CYS A 11 -12.41 -14.91 42.05
C CYS A 11 -12.18 -15.09 40.53
N ILE A 12 -12.96 -15.97 39.87
CA ILE A 12 -12.86 -16.15 38.41
C ILE A 12 -13.48 -14.95 37.66
N SER A 13 -14.58 -14.38 38.18
CA SER A 13 -15.18 -13.20 37.55
C SER A 13 -14.35 -11.92 37.70
N THR A 14 -13.54 -11.79 38.75
CA THR A 14 -12.61 -10.66 38.91
C THR A 14 -11.37 -10.78 38.05
N PHE A 15 -10.97 -12.01 37.64
CA PHE A 15 -9.84 -12.20 36.71
C PHE A 15 -10.21 -11.91 35.25
N PHE A 16 -11.50 -12.00 34.87
CA PHE A 16 -11.95 -11.69 33.50
C PHE A 16 -12.24 -10.20 33.27
N LEU A 17 -12.26 -9.37 34.30
CA LEU A 17 -12.46 -7.93 34.15
C LEU A 17 -11.15 -7.10 34.07
N LEU A 18 -9.98 -7.77 34.16
CA LEU A 18 -8.67 -7.13 34.04
C LEU A 18 -7.97 -7.35 32.70
N SER A 19 -8.67 -7.93 31.71
CA SER A 19 -8.11 -8.19 30.38
C SER A 19 -8.98 -7.55 29.30
N CYS A 20 -9.02 -6.23 29.23
CA CYS A 20 -9.32 -5.43 28.04
C CYS A 20 -9.35 -3.93 28.41
N THR A 21 -8.21 -3.37 28.73
CA THR A 21 -7.93 -1.97 28.45
C THR A 21 -6.46 -1.88 28.02
N LYS A 22 -6.15 -2.31 26.81
CA LYS A 22 -5.06 -1.67 26.10
C LYS A 22 -5.62 -0.35 25.58
N SER A 23 -5.72 0.63 26.48
CA SER A 23 -5.66 2.04 26.09
C SER A 23 -4.34 2.21 25.35
N GLY A 24 -4.37 2.80 24.16
CA GLY A 24 -3.16 3.18 23.47
C GLY A 24 -2.21 3.85 24.45
N ASP A 25 -0.95 3.45 24.43
CA ASP A 25 0.08 4.02 25.28
C ASP A 25 0.16 5.51 24.97
N THR A 26 -0.55 6.31 25.73
CA THR A 26 -0.31 7.75 25.83
C THR A 26 1.09 7.85 26.40
N ILE A 27 2.04 8.38 25.65
CA ILE A 27 3.40 8.64 26.13
C ILE A 27 3.28 9.69 27.23
N TYR A 28 3.20 9.23 28.49
CA TYR A 28 3.40 10.11 29.64
C TYR A 28 4.91 10.30 29.77
N VAL A 29 5.39 11.49 29.42
CA VAL A 29 6.75 11.89 29.72
C VAL A 29 6.79 12.21 31.21
N ASP A 30 7.42 11.33 32.00
CA ASP A 30 7.74 11.58 33.40
C ASP A 30 8.95 12.54 33.43
N ASP A 31 8.80 13.71 34.01
CA ASP A 31 9.76 14.82 33.96
C ASP A 31 11.16 14.52 34.58
N ASP A 32 11.34 13.36 35.21
CA ASP A 32 12.58 12.96 35.92
C ASP A 32 13.36 11.80 35.27
N GLN A 33 13.00 11.34 34.06
CA GLN A 33 13.69 10.23 33.39
C GLN A 33 14.75 10.76 32.41
N VAL A 34 15.84 10.00 32.27
CA VAL A 34 16.86 10.18 31.24
C VAL A 34 16.20 10.45 29.90
N GLU A 35 16.45 11.62 29.32
CA GLU A 35 15.86 12.08 28.07
C GLU A 35 16.11 11.04 26.98
N ASP A 36 15.05 10.35 26.54
CA ASP A 36 15.13 9.37 25.47
C ASP A 36 15.40 10.09 24.15
N THR A 37 16.64 10.00 23.68
CA THR A 37 17.12 10.67 22.46
C THR A 37 16.99 9.82 21.20
N ARG A 38 16.42 8.61 21.29
CA ARG A 38 16.21 7.76 20.13
C ARG A 38 15.35 8.48 19.09
N PRO A 39 15.66 8.35 17.79
CA PRO A 39 14.80 8.85 16.74
C PRO A 39 13.39 8.27 16.87
N ILE A 40 12.38 9.04 16.47
CA ILE A 40 10.99 8.58 16.48
C ILE A 40 10.41 8.58 15.06
N VAL A 41 9.75 7.50 14.68
CA VAL A 41 8.95 7.41 13.46
C VAL A 41 7.47 7.45 13.85
N TYR A 42 6.75 8.40 13.31
CA TYR A 42 5.32 8.60 13.49
C TYR A 42 4.61 8.19 12.21
N PHE A 43 4.00 6.99 12.21
CA PHE A 43 3.34 6.43 11.03
C PHE A 43 1.84 6.73 11.08
N ILE A 44 1.36 7.45 10.08
CA ILE A 44 -0.05 7.84 9.90
C ILE A 44 -0.62 7.05 8.72
N TYR A 45 -1.75 6.39 8.95
CA TYR A 45 -2.45 5.62 7.95
C TYR A 45 -3.98 5.70 8.12
N LYS A 46 -4.71 5.33 7.07
CA LYS A 46 -6.18 5.39 7.04
C LYS A 46 -6.78 4.35 7.98
N GLU A 47 -7.88 4.71 8.65
CA GLU A 47 -8.69 3.82 9.47
C GLU A 47 -9.15 2.59 8.68
N GLY A 48 -8.98 1.40 9.28
CA GLY A 48 -9.32 0.11 8.68
C GLY A 48 -8.39 -0.37 7.57
N ALA A 49 -7.28 0.34 7.28
CA ALA A 49 -6.41 -0.02 6.16
C ALA A 49 -5.33 -1.06 6.51
N LEU A 50 -4.96 -1.23 7.77
CA LEU A 50 -4.09 -2.35 8.17
C LEU A 50 -4.84 -3.68 8.00
N GLY A 51 -4.18 -4.65 7.37
CA GLY A 51 -4.77 -5.93 6.98
C GLY A 51 -5.30 -5.94 5.55
N ASP A 52 -4.89 -4.94 4.71
CA ASP A 52 -5.27 -4.87 3.29
C ASP A 52 -4.56 -5.94 2.42
N LEU A 53 -3.62 -6.68 3.00
CA LEU A 53 -2.77 -7.67 2.32
C LEU A 53 -1.96 -7.08 1.16
N GLY A 54 -1.79 -5.77 1.13
CA GLY A 54 -1.20 -5.04 0.02
C GLY A 54 -0.40 -3.81 0.47
N TYR A 55 -0.87 -2.64 0.06
CA TYR A 55 -0.16 -1.38 0.12
C TYR A 55 0.21 -0.92 1.54
N ILE A 56 -0.78 -0.78 2.44
CA ILE A 56 -0.55 -0.26 3.80
C ILE A 56 0.26 -1.26 4.63
N ASP A 57 -0.06 -2.57 4.52
CA ASP A 57 0.68 -3.63 5.19
C ASP A 57 2.16 -3.65 4.78
N ALA A 58 2.46 -3.41 3.50
CA ALA A 58 3.83 -3.38 3.00
C ALA A 58 4.60 -2.17 3.55
N ILE A 59 4.02 -0.96 3.50
CA ILE A 59 4.66 0.24 4.07
C ILE A 59 4.91 0.04 5.57
N TYR A 60 3.90 -0.46 6.31
CA TYR A 60 4.05 -0.74 7.74
C TYR A 60 5.21 -1.70 8.03
N ARG A 61 5.36 -2.79 7.24
CA ARG A 61 6.50 -3.70 7.41
C ARG A 61 7.84 -3.00 7.24
N GLY A 62 7.99 -2.14 6.22
CA GLY A 62 9.21 -1.38 5.98
C GLY A 62 9.52 -0.41 7.12
N VAL A 63 8.51 0.34 7.59
CA VAL A 63 8.64 1.26 8.72
C VAL A 63 9.02 0.51 10.00
N ALA A 64 8.31 -0.57 10.33
CA ALA A 64 8.52 -1.34 11.56
C ALA A 64 9.91 -1.98 11.57
N LYS A 65 10.34 -2.57 10.44
CA LYS A 65 11.65 -3.19 10.32
C LYS A 65 12.78 -2.18 10.46
N ALA A 66 12.68 -1.03 9.79
CA ALA A 66 13.68 0.04 9.95
C ALA A 66 13.74 0.56 11.38
N ALA A 67 12.58 0.76 12.02
CA ALA A 67 12.50 1.24 13.39
C ALA A 67 13.14 0.24 14.38
N GLU A 68 12.88 -1.06 14.23
CA GLU A 68 13.48 -2.11 15.05
C GLU A 68 15.00 -2.17 14.86
N GLU A 69 15.49 -2.23 13.62
CA GLU A 69 16.93 -2.36 13.32
C GLU A 69 17.74 -1.14 13.76
N LYS A 70 17.15 0.04 13.74
CA LYS A 70 17.80 1.30 14.13
C LYS A 70 17.48 1.74 15.55
N ASN A 71 16.83 0.90 16.34
CA ASN A 71 16.42 1.21 17.71
C ASN A 71 15.66 2.56 17.79
N MET A 72 14.73 2.80 16.85
CA MET A 72 13.89 3.97 16.85
C MET A 72 12.59 3.70 17.61
N LEU A 73 11.98 4.74 18.13
CA LEU A 73 10.61 4.65 18.63
C LEU A 73 9.64 4.65 17.44
N LEU A 74 8.64 3.80 17.48
CA LEU A 74 7.58 3.76 16.49
C LEU A 74 6.24 4.09 17.15
N SER A 75 5.57 5.12 16.63
CA SER A 75 4.21 5.50 17.00
C SER A 75 3.28 5.30 15.82
N LEU A 76 2.18 4.61 16.03
CA LEU A 76 1.17 4.31 15.01
C LEU A 76 -0.07 5.16 15.25
N THR A 77 -0.58 5.78 14.21
CA THR A 77 -1.81 6.57 14.29
C THR A 77 -2.72 6.24 13.12
N GLU A 78 -3.84 5.64 13.45
CA GLU A 78 -4.93 5.34 12.55
C GLU A 78 -5.91 6.51 12.54
N LEU A 79 -6.22 7.07 11.37
CA LEU A 79 -7.06 8.24 11.22
C LEU A 79 -8.12 8.04 10.13
N PRO A 80 -9.33 8.62 10.29
CA PRO A 80 -10.28 8.73 9.20
C PRO A 80 -9.67 9.44 7.98
N SER A 81 -10.21 9.20 6.79
CA SER A 81 -9.83 9.90 5.56
C SER A 81 -10.32 11.35 5.56
N ASP A 82 -9.92 12.11 6.57
CA ASP A 82 -10.28 13.52 6.79
C ASP A 82 -8.99 14.31 6.99
N ALA A 83 -8.66 15.16 6.00
CA ALA A 83 -7.45 15.97 6.02
C ALA A 83 -7.31 16.81 7.31
N SER A 84 -8.43 17.26 7.90
CA SER A 84 -8.40 18.03 9.15
C SER A 84 -7.93 17.22 10.35
N LYS A 85 -8.20 15.91 10.38
CA LYS A 85 -7.73 15.00 11.42
C LYS A 85 -6.24 14.72 11.30
N VAL A 86 -5.77 14.54 10.06
CA VAL A 86 -4.34 14.36 9.78
C VAL A 86 -3.57 15.64 10.07
N ASP A 87 -4.08 16.81 9.67
CA ASP A 87 -3.51 18.11 10.01
C ASP A 87 -3.39 18.30 11.53
N PHE A 88 -4.44 17.98 12.26
CA PHE A 88 -4.41 18.04 13.72
C PHE A 88 -3.34 17.12 14.32
N ALA A 89 -3.25 15.87 13.83
CA ALA A 89 -2.27 14.89 14.33
C ALA A 89 -0.83 15.34 14.05
N ILE A 90 -0.55 15.85 12.84
CA ILE A 90 0.76 16.38 12.47
C ILE A 90 1.11 17.58 13.36
N ASN A 91 0.20 18.55 13.50
CA ASN A 91 0.45 19.72 14.35
C ASN A 91 0.68 19.35 15.80
N TYR A 92 -0.09 18.42 16.35
CA TYR A 92 0.10 17.91 17.71
C TYR A 92 1.51 17.28 17.87
N PHE A 93 1.93 16.46 16.92
CA PHE A 93 3.25 15.85 16.94
C PHE A 93 4.38 16.89 16.80
N LEU A 94 4.23 17.89 15.93
CA LEU A 94 5.20 18.97 15.78
C LEU A 94 5.34 19.81 17.06
N GLU A 95 4.24 20.09 17.77
CA GLU A 95 4.28 20.78 19.08
C GLU A 95 4.97 19.93 20.15
N TYR A 96 4.77 18.61 20.14
CA TYR A 96 5.52 17.69 20.97
C TYR A 96 7.04 17.75 20.67
N MET A 97 7.41 17.70 19.38
CA MET A 97 8.83 17.76 18.97
C MET A 97 9.49 19.10 19.33
N LYS A 98 8.78 20.22 19.27
CA LYS A 98 9.30 21.51 19.76
C LYS A 98 9.63 21.48 21.25
N LYS A 99 8.87 20.77 22.07
CA LYS A 99 9.11 20.63 23.50
C LYS A 99 10.27 19.70 23.81
N VAL A 100 10.41 18.62 23.04
CA VAL A 100 11.52 17.66 23.16
C VAL A 100 12.85 18.28 22.71
N GLY A 101 12.81 19.31 21.87
CA GLY A 101 13.99 20.02 21.39
C GLY A 101 14.67 19.32 20.20
N THR A 102 15.81 19.89 19.78
CA THR A 102 16.49 19.49 18.53
C THR A 102 17.36 18.24 18.66
N ASN A 103 17.52 17.70 19.87
CA ASN A 103 18.36 16.52 20.12
C ASN A 103 17.74 15.21 19.64
N ARG A 104 16.44 15.21 19.31
CA ARG A 104 15.72 14.05 18.83
C ARG A 104 15.29 14.25 17.39
N LYS A 105 15.72 13.36 16.49
CA LYS A 105 15.20 13.29 15.13
C LYS A 105 13.80 12.68 15.11
N ALA A 106 12.94 13.18 14.24
CA ALA A 106 11.61 12.61 14.00
C ALA A 106 11.29 12.54 12.51
N LEU A 107 10.62 11.47 12.14
CA LEU A 107 10.08 11.25 10.80
C LEU A 107 8.58 10.98 10.90
N ILE A 108 7.78 11.76 10.18
CA ILE A 108 6.36 11.48 9.98
C ILE A 108 6.25 10.73 8.65
N VAL A 109 5.76 9.50 8.64
CA VAL A 109 5.45 8.74 7.43
C VAL A 109 3.95 8.76 7.22
N ILE A 110 3.52 9.22 6.05
CA ILE A 110 2.11 9.32 5.67
C ILE A 110 1.88 8.39 4.47
N ALA A 111 1.08 7.36 4.68
CA ALA A 111 0.79 6.36 3.66
C ALA A 111 -0.55 6.69 2.95
N ASN A 112 -0.65 7.86 2.34
CA ASN A 112 -1.81 8.27 1.55
C ASN A 112 -1.53 9.61 0.84
N ASP A 113 -1.88 9.72 -0.44
CA ASP A 113 -1.75 10.92 -1.26
C ASP A 113 -2.88 11.96 -1.05
N ASN A 114 -4.01 11.57 -0.46
CA ASN A 114 -5.18 12.44 -0.26
C ASN A 114 -4.90 13.70 0.59
N TYR A 115 -3.68 13.84 1.12
CA TYR A 115 -3.27 14.95 2.00
C TYR A 115 -2.33 15.95 1.33
N GLU A 116 -2.05 15.81 0.03
CA GLU A 116 -1.11 16.67 -0.72
C GLU A 116 -1.38 18.15 -0.52
N GLN A 117 -2.63 18.59 -0.75
CA GLN A 117 -2.98 20.01 -0.62
C GLN A 117 -2.72 20.57 0.77
N MET A 118 -2.99 19.78 1.81
CA MET A 118 -2.72 20.17 3.19
C MET A 118 -1.22 20.32 3.44
N LEU A 119 -0.39 19.42 2.86
CA LEU A 119 1.05 19.40 3.11
C LEU A 119 1.78 20.65 2.56
N HIS A 120 1.22 21.33 1.56
CA HIS A 120 1.76 22.63 1.12
C HIS A 120 1.81 23.69 2.23
N HIS A 121 0.90 23.64 3.20
CA HIS A 121 0.86 24.57 4.33
C HIS A 121 2.06 24.42 5.29
N TYR A 122 2.76 23.28 5.22
CA TYR A 122 3.88 22.98 6.12
C TYR A 122 5.23 23.52 5.66
N GLU A 123 5.35 24.15 4.50
CA GLU A 123 6.63 24.67 3.96
C GLU A 123 7.35 25.57 4.98
N ASN A 124 6.65 26.58 5.49
CA ASN A 124 7.22 27.51 6.47
C ASN A 124 7.44 26.85 7.85
N VAL A 125 6.63 25.89 8.22
CA VAL A 125 6.75 25.19 9.50
C VAL A 125 7.99 24.31 9.49
N LEU A 126 8.14 23.48 8.45
CA LEU A 126 9.27 22.56 8.29
C LEU A 126 10.61 23.29 8.12
N SER A 127 10.63 24.45 7.47
CA SER A 127 11.86 25.26 7.37
C SER A 127 12.34 25.80 8.71
N GLY A 128 11.45 25.92 9.71
CA GLY A 128 11.75 26.34 11.08
C GLY A 128 12.09 25.19 12.05
N ILE A 129 11.97 23.94 11.65
CA ILE A 129 12.19 22.76 12.51
C ILE A 129 13.20 21.83 11.82
N SER A 130 14.45 21.86 12.28
CA SER A 130 15.56 21.15 11.63
C SER A 130 15.66 19.66 11.94
N ASN A 131 14.85 19.14 12.86
CA ASN A 131 14.93 17.76 13.35
C ASN A 131 13.67 16.93 13.02
N VAL A 132 12.76 17.46 12.20
CA VAL A 132 11.55 16.76 11.76
C VAL A 132 11.48 16.75 10.24
N ASP A 133 11.28 15.58 9.66
CA ASP A 133 11.01 15.37 8.25
C ASP A 133 9.67 14.68 8.07
N ILE A 134 9.07 14.85 6.89
CA ILE A 134 7.85 14.14 6.47
C ILE A 134 8.17 13.36 5.20
N LEU A 135 7.78 12.09 5.18
CA LEU A 135 7.81 11.22 4.03
C LEU A 135 6.37 10.87 3.63
N LEU A 136 5.98 11.26 2.43
CA LEU A 136 4.70 10.90 1.80
C LEU A 136 4.93 9.79 0.78
N THR A 137 4.03 8.82 0.70
CA THR A 137 4.05 7.80 -0.35
C THR A 137 2.96 8.04 -1.38
N GLU A 138 3.24 7.70 -2.65
CA GLU A 138 2.30 7.75 -3.80
C GLU A 138 1.84 9.15 -4.20
N THR A 139 2.68 10.18 -4.13
CA THR A 139 2.35 11.50 -4.69
C THR A 139 3.00 11.72 -6.05
N GLN A 140 2.31 12.42 -6.95
CA GLN A 140 2.85 12.95 -8.20
C GLN A 140 3.28 14.41 -8.07
N ASP A 141 2.89 15.09 -6.99
CA ASP A 141 3.20 16.49 -6.76
C ASP A 141 4.64 16.69 -6.27
N LYS A 142 5.52 17.04 -7.20
CA LYS A 142 6.95 17.33 -6.93
C LYS A 142 7.21 18.73 -6.34
N THR A 143 6.16 19.51 -6.11
CA THR A 143 6.28 20.85 -5.50
C THR A 143 6.08 20.82 -3.99
N LEU A 144 5.72 19.68 -3.43
CA LEU A 144 5.51 19.49 -1.99
C LEU A 144 6.79 19.78 -1.18
N PRO A 145 6.67 20.42 -0.01
CA PRO A 145 7.81 20.69 0.88
C PRO A 145 8.33 19.46 1.62
N VAL A 146 7.77 18.28 1.37
CA VAL A 146 8.06 17.00 2.04
C VAL A 146 8.84 16.06 1.13
N TYR A 147 9.47 15.02 1.70
CA TYR A 147 10.01 13.93 0.90
C TYR A 147 8.91 13.04 0.36
N SER A 148 9.11 12.46 -0.81
CA SER A 148 8.14 11.50 -1.36
C SER A 148 8.79 10.33 -2.07
N LEU A 149 8.10 9.17 -1.97
CA LEU A 149 8.33 7.98 -2.78
C LEU A 149 7.06 7.74 -3.60
N ARG A 150 7.18 7.69 -4.92
CA ARG A 150 6.10 7.33 -5.83
C ARG A 150 6.46 6.01 -6.52
N PHE A 151 5.51 5.08 -6.56
CA PHE A 151 5.71 3.78 -7.20
C PHE A 151 4.93 3.72 -8.51
N SER A 152 5.61 3.99 -9.62
CA SER A 152 5.00 3.89 -10.94
C SER A 152 4.82 2.42 -11.33
N ALA A 153 3.57 1.97 -11.40
CA ALA A 153 3.25 0.63 -11.89
C ALA A 153 2.93 0.62 -13.39
N TYR A 154 3.14 1.74 -14.10
CA TYR A 154 2.78 1.84 -15.53
C TYR A 154 3.47 0.76 -16.36
N GLY A 155 4.78 0.63 -16.25
CA GLY A 155 5.56 -0.36 -16.99
C GLY A 155 5.12 -1.80 -16.70
N ALA A 156 4.96 -2.15 -15.41
CA ALA A 156 4.54 -3.49 -15.00
C ALA A 156 3.10 -3.80 -15.46
N CYS A 157 2.18 -2.83 -15.42
CA CYS A 157 0.83 -2.99 -15.95
C CYS A 157 0.82 -3.17 -17.48
N TYR A 158 1.62 -2.42 -18.22
CA TYR A 158 1.79 -2.62 -19.66
C TYR A 158 2.32 -4.02 -19.96
N GLN A 159 3.37 -4.43 -19.25
CA GLN A 159 3.95 -5.77 -19.37
C GLN A 159 2.91 -6.87 -19.09
N ALA A 160 2.11 -6.70 -18.02
CA ALA A 160 1.03 -7.61 -17.69
C ALA A 160 0.01 -7.74 -18.83
N GLY A 161 -0.41 -6.64 -19.44
CA GLY A 161 -1.30 -6.64 -20.61
C GLY A 161 -0.72 -7.43 -21.79
N ARG A 162 0.58 -7.25 -22.09
CA ARG A 162 1.31 -8.02 -23.14
C ARG A 162 1.30 -9.52 -22.85
N VAL A 163 1.62 -9.90 -21.60
CA VAL A 163 1.66 -11.29 -21.15
C VAL A 163 0.28 -11.94 -21.25
N VAL A 164 -0.77 -11.23 -20.83
CA VAL A 164 -2.15 -11.73 -20.92
C VAL A 164 -2.54 -11.95 -22.38
N ASN A 165 -2.28 -10.99 -23.25
CA ASN A 165 -2.63 -11.10 -24.66
C ASN A 165 -1.91 -12.28 -25.33
N GLU A 166 -0.61 -12.51 -25.05
CA GLU A 166 0.17 -13.59 -25.70
C GLU A 166 -0.11 -14.97 -25.10
N CYS A 167 -0.22 -15.08 -23.75
CA CYS A 167 -0.14 -16.38 -23.07
C CYS A 167 -1.50 -17.00 -22.67
N PHE A 168 -2.59 -16.24 -22.68
CA PHE A 168 -3.90 -16.70 -22.20
C PHE A 168 -4.91 -16.79 -23.35
N ALA A 169 -4.66 -17.75 -24.29
CA ALA A 169 -5.49 -17.93 -25.48
C ALA A 169 -6.95 -18.28 -25.18
N ASP A 170 -7.22 -18.81 -24.00
CA ASP A 170 -8.54 -19.15 -23.46
C ASP A 170 -9.28 -17.94 -22.86
N VAL A 171 -8.59 -16.81 -22.63
CA VAL A 171 -9.20 -15.58 -22.13
C VAL A 171 -9.67 -14.71 -23.29
N ASN A 172 -10.98 -14.55 -23.43
CA ASN A 172 -11.61 -13.74 -24.47
C ASN A 172 -12.17 -12.41 -23.92
N GLN A 173 -12.30 -12.33 -22.60
CA GLN A 173 -12.80 -11.16 -21.91
C GLN A 173 -11.91 -10.84 -20.71
N VAL A 174 -11.56 -9.58 -20.54
CA VAL A 174 -10.88 -9.05 -19.36
C VAL A 174 -11.78 -8.02 -18.70
N LEU A 175 -11.98 -8.17 -17.40
CA LEU A 175 -12.65 -7.17 -16.59
C LEU A 175 -11.61 -6.47 -15.73
N ILE A 176 -11.51 -5.15 -15.83
CA ILE A 176 -10.69 -4.34 -14.92
C ILE A 176 -11.62 -3.80 -13.83
N ALA A 177 -11.40 -4.27 -12.60
CA ALA A 177 -12.09 -3.81 -11.41
C ALA A 177 -11.28 -2.68 -10.79
N ASN A 178 -11.78 -1.46 -10.87
CA ASN A 178 -11.14 -0.25 -10.37
C ASN A 178 -11.78 0.17 -9.06
N ALA A 179 -11.01 0.71 -8.12
CA ALA A 179 -11.57 1.29 -6.89
C ALA A 179 -12.52 2.44 -7.26
N ASN A 180 -12.04 3.42 -8.02
CA ASN A 180 -12.82 4.59 -8.44
C ASN A 180 -12.25 5.18 -9.76
N PRO A 181 -13.00 6.09 -10.42
CA PRO A 181 -12.54 6.73 -11.65
C PRO A 181 -11.68 7.98 -11.45
N LYS A 182 -11.55 8.49 -10.23
CA LYS A 182 -10.96 9.81 -9.94
C LYS A 182 -9.45 9.75 -9.76
N GLU A 183 -8.93 8.70 -9.17
CA GLU A 183 -7.53 8.60 -8.83
C GLU A 183 -6.62 8.37 -10.04
N THR A 184 -5.57 9.19 -10.12
CA THR A 184 -4.62 9.17 -11.24
C THR A 184 -3.88 7.84 -11.33
N ASN A 185 -3.41 7.29 -10.20
CA ASN A 185 -2.70 6.01 -10.19
C ASN A 185 -3.54 4.85 -10.76
N ILE A 186 -4.85 4.80 -10.42
CA ILE A 186 -5.79 3.81 -10.96
C ILE A 186 -5.94 3.99 -12.48
N LYS A 187 -6.10 5.23 -12.93
CA LYS A 187 -6.20 5.56 -14.35
C LYS A 187 -4.94 5.19 -15.12
N ASP A 188 -3.76 5.44 -14.54
CA ASP A 188 -2.47 5.14 -15.14
C ASP A 188 -2.28 3.63 -15.32
N MET A 189 -2.50 2.85 -14.26
CA MET A 189 -2.41 1.38 -14.27
C MET A 189 -3.37 0.77 -15.30
N ARG A 190 -4.62 1.22 -15.30
CA ARG A 190 -5.63 0.78 -16.27
C ARG A 190 -5.20 1.11 -17.71
N THR A 191 -4.77 2.34 -17.97
CA THR A 191 -4.34 2.80 -19.30
C THR A 191 -3.17 1.97 -19.79
N ALA A 192 -2.19 1.73 -18.95
CA ALA A 192 -1.02 0.92 -19.26
C ALA A 192 -1.38 -0.53 -19.59
N PHE A 193 -2.22 -1.16 -18.76
CA PHE A 193 -2.68 -2.53 -18.99
C PHE A 193 -3.44 -2.66 -20.33
N MET A 194 -4.38 -1.75 -20.57
CA MET A 194 -5.15 -1.72 -21.83
C MET A 194 -4.23 -1.53 -23.03
N LYS A 195 -3.24 -0.61 -22.94
CA LYS A 195 -2.25 -0.40 -23.99
C LYS A 195 -1.42 -1.66 -24.25
N GLY A 196 -1.01 -2.37 -23.21
CA GLY A 196 -0.33 -3.66 -23.33
C GLY A 196 -1.20 -4.72 -24.04
N MET A 197 -2.49 -4.75 -23.74
CA MET A 197 -3.45 -5.62 -24.45
C MET A 197 -3.60 -5.24 -25.93
N GLU A 198 -3.75 -3.95 -26.23
CA GLU A 198 -3.93 -3.43 -27.61
C GLU A 198 -2.70 -3.67 -28.50
N ASP A 199 -1.48 -3.57 -27.95
CA ASP A 199 -0.23 -3.83 -28.66
C ASP A 199 0.00 -5.34 -28.92
N GLY A 200 -0.91 -6.20 -28.49
CA GLY A 200 -0.92 -7.64 -28.77
C GLY A 200 -1.61 -8.01 -30.08
N ASP A 201 -1.41 -9.27 -30.51
CA ASP A 201 -1.95 -9.77 -31.77
C ASP A 201 -3.40 -10.26 -31.66
N ARG A 202 -3.91 -10.44 -30.42
CA ARG A 202 -5.25 -10.96 -30.17
C ARG A 202 -6.23 -9.85 -29.86
N GLN A 203 -7.43 -10.02 -30.40
CA GLN A 203 -8.61 -9.21 -30.05
C GLN A 203 -9.23 -9.78 -28.79
N VAL A 204 -9.16 -9.04 -27.68
CA VAL A 204 -9.75 -9.39 -26.39
C VAL A 204 -10.66 -8.24 -25.95
N THR A 205 -11.86 -8.54 -25.53
CA THR A 205 -12.78 -7.51 -25.05
C THR A 205 -12.44 -7.10 -23.63
N VAL A 206 -12.23 -5.80 -23.41
CA VAL A 206 -11.90 -5.27 -22.08
C VAL A 206 -13.06 -4.44 -21.54
N TYR A 207 -13.50 -4.78 -20.34
CA TYR A 207 -14.55 -4.07 -19.60
C TYR A 207 -13.96 -3.36 -18.39
N ASN A 208 -14.53 -2.22 -18.04
CA ASN A 208 -14.17 -1.51 -16.80
C ASN A 208 -15.37 -1.53 -15.84
N TYR A 209 -15.10 -1.84 -14.59
CA TYR A 209 -16.02 -1.71 -13.47
C TYR A 209 -15.39 -0.79 -12.42
N TYR A 210 -16.18 0.05 -11.81
CA TYR A 210 -15.80 0.91 -10.70
C TYR A 210 -16.61 0.53 -9.48
N ILE A 211 -15.91 0.24 -8.37
CA ILE A 211 -16.56 -0.12 -7.10
C ILE A 211 -17.27 1.10 -6.53
N SER A 212 -16.70 2.28 -6.71
CA SER A 212 -17.27 3.54 -6.28
C SER A 212 -17.13 4.61 -7.35
N ASP A 213 -18.03 5.59 -7.33
CA ASP A 213 -17.94 6.82 -8.13
C ASP A 213 -17.23 7.95 -7.38
N GLU A 214 -16.94 7.75 -6.08
CA GLU A 214 -16.25 8.68 -5.19
C GLU A 214 -14.79 8.26 -4.96
N ASP A 215 -14.05 8.97 -4.09
CA ASP A 215 -12.62 8.73 -3.78
C ASP A 215 -12.42 7.57 -2.79
N ASN A 216 -13.17 6.49 -2.96
CA ASN A 216 -13.11 5.29 -2.13
C ASN A 216 -13.18 4.02 -3.00
N GLY A 217 -13.66 2.90 -2.47
CA GLY A 217 -13.72 1.63 -3.21
C GLY A 217 -12.55 0.71 -2.91
N TYR A 218 -11.71 1.06 -1.91
CA TYR A 218 -10.55 0.25 -1.52
C TYR A 218 -10.82 -0.74 -0.38
N ASP A 219 -11.96 -0.62 0.31
CA ASP A 219 -12.32 -1.36 1.53
C ASP A 219 -13.64 -2.15 1.40
N GLN A 220 -14.06 -2.45 0.17
CA GLN A 220 -15.35 -3.07 -0.12
C GLN A 220 -15.22 -4.55 -0.55
N ALA A 221 -14.52 -5.35 0.26
CA ALA A 221 -14.25 -6.76 -0.03
C ALA A 221 -15.51 -7.60 -0.24
N ASN A 222 -16.59 -7.33 0.50
CA ASN A 222 -17.84 -8.08 0.34
C ASN A 222 -18.54 -7.76 -0.98
N GLU A 223 -18.55 -6.51 -1.41
CA GLU A 223 -19.08 -6.11 -2.72
C GLU A 223 -18.29 -6.78 -3.85
N MET A 224 -16.97 -6.77 -3.76
CA MET A 224 -16.11 -7.45 -4.73
C MET A 224 -16.34 -8.96 -4.78
N TYR A 225 -16.64 -9.60 -3.65
CA TYR A 225 -17.00 -11.01 -3.62
C TYR A 225 -18.32 -11.28 -4.36
N GLU A 226 -19.35 -10.45 -4.14
CA GLU A 226 -20.64 -10.56 -4.82
C GLU A 226 -20.51 -10.31 -6.33
N LYS A 227 -19.72 -9.33 -6.72
CA LYS A 227 -19.42 -9.05 -8.13
C LYS A 227 -18.63 -10.17 -8.79
N ALA A 228 -17.70 -10.80 -8.08
CA ALA A 228 -16.97 -11.96 -8.56
C ALA A 228 -17.92 -13.12 -8.93
N TYR A 229 -18.99 -13.32 -8.16
CA TYR A 229 -20.03 -14.29 -8.48
C TYR A 229 -20.77 -13.96 -9.80
N GLU A 230 -21.06 -12.69 -10.05
CA GLU A 230 -21.71 -12.24 -11.30
C GLU A 230 -20.79 -12.43 -12.53
N TRP A 231 -19.48 -12.38 -12.33
CA TRP A 231 -18.46 -12.49 -13.39
C TRP A 231 -17.91 -13.89 -13.56
N ASP A 232 -18.41 -14.87 -12.83
CA ASP A 232 -17.88 -16.23 -12.90
C ASP A 232 -18.01 -16.81 -14.31
N GLY A 233 -16.88 -17.14 -14.90
CA GLY A 233 -16.79 -17.71 -16.24
C GLY A 233 -15.37 -18.13 -16.55
N LYS A 234 -15.21 -19.26 -17.24
CA LYS A 234 -13.91 -19.88 -17.52
C LYS A 234 -13.02 -19.07 -18.46
N ASP A 235 -13.64 -18.27 -19.32
CA ASP A 235 -12.96 -17.54 -20.39
C ASP A 235 -12.64 -16.09 -20.02
N GLN A 236 -12.63 -15.78 -18.72
CA GLN A 236 -12.45 -14.44 -18.19
C GLN A 236 -11.17 -14.32 -17.34
N MET A 237 -10.67 -13.09 -17.31
CA MET A 237 -9.68 -12.64 -16.36
C MET A 237 -10.17 -11.37 -15.68
N VAL A 238 -10.01 -11.27 -14.36
CA VAL A 238 -10.32 -10.08 -13.59
C VAL A 238 -9.04 -9.44 -13.09
N VAL A 239 -8.82 -8.17 -13.45
CA VAL A 239 -7.65 -7.38 -13.08
C VAL A 239 -8.04 -6.39 -12.00
N PRO A 240 -7.61 -6.56 -10.76
CA PRO A 240 -8.03 -5.71 -9.65
C PRO A 240 -7.10 -4.52 -9.44
N PHE A 241 -7.58 -3.32 -9.70
CA PHE A 241 -6.96 -2.05 -9.29
C PHE A 241 -7.80 -1.41 -8.19
N CYS A 242 -7.97 -2.14 -7.08
CA CYS A 242 -8.92 -1.77 -6.03
C CYS A 242 -8.45 -2.07 -4.58
N GLY A 243 -7.13 -2.13 -4.36
CA GLY A 243 -6.53 -2.26 -3.03
C GLY A 243 -7.12 -3.40 -2.20
N GLY A 244 -7.50 -3.13 -0.94
CA GLY A 244 -8.05 -4.13 -0.01
C GLY A 244 -9.36 -4.79 -0.46
N SER A 245 -10.13 -4.15 -1.37
CA SER A 245 -11.30 -4.79 -2.00
C SER A 245 -10.94 -6.05 -2.79
N THR A 246 -9.71 -6.14 -3.29
CA THR A 246 -9.15 -7.34 -3.96
C THR A 246 -9.29 -8.60 -3.10
N SER A 247 -9.27 -8.48 -1.79
CA SER A 247 -9.41 -9.62 -0.86
C SER A 247 -10.74 -10.37 -1.05
N GLY A 248 -11.82 -9.68 -1.41
CA GLY A 248 -13.10 -10.29 -1.76
C GLY A 248 -13.03 -11.13 -3.03
N LEU A 249 -12.36 -10.61 -4.06
CA LEU A 249 -12.11 -11.32 -5.31
C LEU A 249 -11.26 -12.59 -5.09
N LEU A 250 -10.16 -12.46 -4.34
CA LEU A 250 -9.27 -13.57 -4.01
C LEU A 250 -9.99 -14.64 -3.17
N ARG A 251 -10.85 -14.23 -2.23
CA ARG A 251 -11.69 -15.15 -1.45
C ARG A 251 -12.62 -15.94 -2.36
N TYR A 252 -13.35 -15.26 -3.26
CA TYR A 252 -14.22 -15.93 -4.22
C TYR A 252 -13.45 -16.94 -5.08
N ASN A 253 -12.35 -16.52 -5.66
CA ASN A 253 -11.52 -17.34 -6.54
C ASN A 253 -10.93 -18.57 -5.83
N ARG A 254 -10.60 -18.45 -4.54
CA ARG A 254 -10.16 -19.60 -3.69
C ARG A 254 -11.29 -20.59 -3.42
N GLU A 255 -12.50 -20.09 -3.19
CA GLU A 255 -13.69 -20.94 -2.96
C GLU A 255 -14.20 -21.59 -4.27
N HIS A 256 -13.90 -20.96 -5.40
CA HIS A 256 -14.29 -21.42 -6.75
C HIS A 256 -13.04 -21.57 -7.66
N PRO A 257 -12.23 -22.62 -7.47
CA PRO A 257 -10.90 -22.76 -8.10
C PRO A 257 -10.94 -22.93 -9.63
N ASN A 258 -12.11 -23.15 -10.22
CA ASN A 258 -12.33 -23.22 -11.66
C ASN A 258 -12.96 -21.95 -12.26
N SER A 259 -13.06 -20.88 -11.48
CA SER A 259 -13.57 -19.58 -11.93
C SER A 259 -12.55 -18.87 -12.85
N PHE A 260 -12.63 -17.57 -12.96
CA PHE A 260 -11.74 -16.74 -13.79
C PHE A 260 -10.29 -16.72 -13.28
N TYR A 261 -9.35 -16.29 -14.13
CA TYR A 261 -8.02 -15.86 -13.70
C TYR A 261 -8.08 -14.50 -13.02
N THR A 262 -7.18 -14.24 -12.07
CA THR A 262 -7.02 -12.92 -11.47
C THR A 262 -5.55 -12.56 -11.34
N LEU A 263 -5.24 -11.29 -11.09
CA LEU A 263 -3.88 -10.82 -10.84
C LEU A 263 -3.72 -10.41 -9.37
N GLY A 264 -2.48 -10.50 -8.88
CA GLY A 264 -2.10 -9.89 -7.61
C GLY A 264 -1.68 -8.43 -7.80
N MET A 265 -1.87 -7.62 -6.76
CA MET A 265 -1.48 -6.22 -6.72
C MET A 265 -0.71 -5.89 -5.44
N ASP A 266 0.23 -4.97 -5.58
CA ASP A 266 1.08 -4.39 -4.54
C ASP A 266 2.05 -5.39 -3.87
N THR A 267 1.63 -6.63 -3.63
CA THR A 267 2.45 -7.70 -3.05
C THR A 267 2.31 -8.99 -3.85
N ASP A 268 3.24 -9.94 -3.66
CA ASP A 268 3.09 -11.28 -4.25
C ASP A 268 1.95 -12.04 -3.58
N GLN A 269 0.85 -12.18 -4.31
CA GLN A 269 -0.39 -12.78 -3.83
C GLN A 269 -0.62 -14.22 -4.34
N GLN A 270 0.40 -14.90 -4.88
CA GLN A 270 0.27 -16.24 -5.47
C GLN A 270 -0.33 -17.30 -4.52
N LEU A 271 -0.18 -17.14 -3.21
CA LEU A 271 -0.70 -18.08 -2.22
C LEU A 271 -2.22 -17.99 -2.01
N TYR A 272 -2.85 -16.90 -2.47
CA TYR A 272 -4.29 -16.69 -2.23
C TYR A 272 -5.19 -17.35 -3.28
N SER A 273 -4.65 -17.70 -4.46
CA SER A 273 -5.41 -18.39 -5.51
C SER A 273 -4.53 -19.16 -6.46
N SER A 274 -4.95 -20.38 -6.82
CA SER A 274 -4.33 -21.19 -7.88
C SER A 274 -4.58 -20.63 -9.31
N ARG A 275 -5.49 -19.68 -9.45
CA ARG A 275 -5.83 -18.99 -10.71
C ARG A 275 -5.19 -17.61 -10.79
N LEU A 276 -4.15 -17.34 -9.99
CA LEU A 276 -3.36 -16.11 -9.98
C LEU A 276 -2.00 -16.39 -10.63
N PRO A 277 -1.84 -16.06 -11.93
CA PRO A 277 -0.62 -16.39 -12.69
C PRO A 277 0.56 -15.48 -12.38
N PHE A 278 0.32 -14.24 -11.97
CA PHE A 278 1.35 -13.27 -11.59
C PHE A 278 0.78 -12.15 -10.75
N SER A 279 1.66 -11.44 -10.07
CA SER A 279 1.35 -10.24 -9.29
C SER A 279 2.15 -9.06 -9.83
N ILE A 280 1.54 -7.87 -9.87
CA ILE A 280 2.23 -6.60 -10.04
C ILE A 280 2.66 -6.18 -8.65
N VAL A 281 3.95 -6.34 -8.34
CA VAL A 281 4.50 -6.12 -7.01
C VAL A 281 5.16 -4.76 -6.93
N LYS A 282 4.85 -4.01 -5.90
CA LYS A 282 5.57 -2.83 -5.47
C LYS A 282 6.36 -3.20 -4.21
N HIS A 283 7.68 -3.15 -4.24
CA HIS A 283 8.55 -3.41 -3.09
C HIS A 283 8.54 -2.21 -2.12
N LEU A 284 7.34 -1.90 -1.63
CA LEU A 284 7.06 -0.76 -0.75
C LEU A 284 7.84 -0.86 0.56
N ASP A 285 7.87 -2.06 1.15
CA ASP A 285 8.58 -2.36 2.39
C ASP A 285 10.10 -2.12 2.23
N GLU A 286 10.71 -2.64 1.17
CA GLU A 286 12.15 -2.46 0.92
C GLU A 286 12.49 -0.99 0.65
N ALA A 287 11.71 -0.30 -0.17
CA ALA A 287 11.94 1.09 -0.51
C ALA A 287 11.82 2.02 0.70
N VAL A 288 10.77 1.83 1.50
CA VAL A 288 10.55 2.64 2.72
C VAL A 288 11.61 2.33 3.77
N GLU A 289 11.96 1.05 3.98
CA GLU A 289 13.03 0.63 4.87
C GLU A 289 14.37 1.27 4.48
N ASP A 290 14.76 1.15 3.21
CA ASP A 290 16.01 1.72 2.68
C ASP A 290 16.04 3.25 2.83
N TRP A 291 14.91 3.91 2.56
CA TRP A 291 14.79 5.35 2.71
C TRP A 291 14.97 5.77 4.18
N ILE A 292 14.29 5.12 5.13
CA ILE A 292 14.38 5.43 6.56
C ILE A 292 15.79 5.17 7.09
N ARG A 293 16.44 4.09 6.66
CA ARG A 293 17.84 3.79 7.05
C ARG A 293 18.82 4.87 6.62
N LYS A 294 18.67 5.40 5.40
CA LYS A 294 19.49 6.50 4.88
C LYS A 294 19.20 7.80 5.61
N TRP A 295 17.92 8.08 5.86
CA TRP A 295 17.49 9.25 6.62
C TRP A 295 18.06 9.25 8.04
N GLU A 296 18.01 8.12 8.74
CA GLU A 296 18.56 8.00 10.11
C GLU A 296 20.04 8.32 10.13
N LYS A 297 20.81 7.83 9.16
CA LYS A 297 22.24 8.13 9.03
C LYS A 297 22.55 9.56 8.59
N GLY A 298 21.55 10.34 8.19
CA GLY A 298 21.74 11.69 7.64
C GLY A 298 22.31 11.69 6.23
N GLU A 299 22.16 10.61 5.47
CA GLU A 299 22.54 10.53 4.07
C GLU A 299 21.61 11.42 3.22
N ALA A 300 22.19 12.22 2.33
CA ALA A 300 21.42 13.06 1.43
C ALA A 300 20.55 12.21 0.49
N GLN A 301 19.28 12.56 0.37
CA GLN A 301 18.31 11.88 -0.50
C GLN A 301 17.63 12.87 -1.42
N PRO A 302 17.25 12.43 -2.65
CA PRO A 302 16.36 13.22 -3.50
C PRO A 302 15.06 13.55 -2.75
N LYS A 303 14.56 14.78 -2.95
CA LYS A 303 13.32 15.22 -2.32
C LYS A 303 12.14 14.37 -2.79
N HIS A 304 12.10 14.06 -4.07
CA HIS A 304 11.06 13.24 -4.71
C HIS A 304 11.73 12.12 -5.50
N GLN A 305 11.25 10.90 -5.32
CA GLN A 305 11.77 9.72 -6.00
C GLN A 305 10.64 8.98 -6.71
N ASP A 306 10.78 8.80 -8.02
CA ASP A 306 9.90 7.95 -8.81
C ASP A 306 10.56 6.56 -8.91
N LEU A 307 9.87 5.55 -8.43
CA LEU A 307 10.31 4.16 -8.36
C LEU A 307 9.41 3.32 -9.29
N GLY A 308 9.88 3.08 -10.50
CA GLY A 308 9.18 2.29 -11.50
C GLY A 308 9.85 0.95 -11.77
N LEU A 309 9.48 0.33 -12.88
CA LEU A 309 9.99 -0.97 -13.31
C LEU A 309 11.53 -0.97 -13.48
N ALA A 310 12.10 0.10 -14.02
CA ALA A 310 13.55 0.24 -14.21
C ALA A 310 14.34 0.33 -12.90
N SER A 311 13.73 0.79 -11.82
CA SER A 311 14.36 0.90 -10.50
C SER A 311 14.48 -0.43 -9.77
N GLY A 312 13.70 -1.45 -10.19
CA GLY A 312 13.57 -2.73 -9.51
C GLY A 312 12.64 -2.71 -8.28
N TYR A 313 12.04 -1.55 -7.94
CA TYR A 313 11.06 -1.48 -6.85
C TYR A 313 9.63 -1.75 -7.32
N VAL A 314 9.41 -1.90 -8.62
CA VAL A 314 8.15 -2.39 -9.20
C VAL A 314 8.48 -3.50 -10.18
N GLU A 315 7.79 -4.62 -10.10
CA GLU A 315 8.01 -5.74 -11.01
C GLU A 315 6.76 -6.60 -11.25
N LEU A 316 6.81 -7.43 -12.28
CA LEU A 316 5.82 -8.46 -12.56
C LEU A 316 6.35 -9.82 -12.07
N VAL A 317 5.88 -10.26 -10.91
CA VAL A 317 6.28 -11.52 -10.27
C VAL A 317 5.40 -12.66 -10.75
N VAL A 318 6.02 -13.65 -11.40
CA VAL A 318 5.30 -14.85 -11.89
C VAL A 318 5.09 -15.83 -10.75
N ALA A 319 3.86 -16.32 -10.57
CA ALA A 319 3.59 -17.38 -9.62
C ALA A 319 4.28 -18.70 -9.98
N ASN A 320 4.81 -19.42 -9.01
CA ASN A 320 5.60 -20.64 -9.23
C ASN A 320 4.91 -21.67 -10.14
N ALA A 321 3.59 -21.81 -10.04
CA ALA A 321 2.79 -22.73 -10.86
C ALA A 321 2.77 -22.35 -12.35
N TYR A 322 3.10 -21.10 -12.69
CA TYR A 322 3.07 -20.56 -14.06
C TYR A 322 4.45 -20.23 -14.60
N GLU A 323 5.52 -20.42 -13.83
CA GLU A 323 6.89 -20.04 -14.18
C GLU A 323 7.30 -20.57 -15.57
N SER A 324 7.11 -21.87 -15.81
CA SER A 324 7.47 -22.50 -17.09
C SER A 324 6.71 -21.92 -18.30
N LYS A 325 5.51 -21.37 -18.07
CA LYS A 325 4.65 -20.80 -19.12
C LYS A 325 4.96 -19.33 -19.38
N LEU A 326 5.27 -18.55 -18.34
CA LEU A 326 5.25 -17.09 -18.41
C LEU A 326 6.60 -16.41 -18.30
N ALA A 327 7.60 -16.99 -17.62
CA ALA A 327 8.86 -16.29 -17.34
C ALA A 327 9.58 -15.78 -18.59
N ALA A 328 9.61 -16.57 -19.67
CA ALA A 328 10.24 -16.18 -20.93
C ALA A 328 9.52 -14.98 -21.59
N VAL A 329 8.19 -14.93 -21.50
CA VAL A 329 7.37 -13.86 -22.09
C VAL A 329 7.44 -12.59 -21.25
N VAL A 330 7.43 -12.71 -19.92
CA VAL A 330 7.68 -11.58 -19.00
C VAL A 330 9.03 -10.95 -19.35
N LYS A 331 10.10 -11.75 -19.44
CA LYS A 331 11.42 -11.26 -19.81
C LYS A 331 11.46 -10.62 -21.21
N LYS A 332 10.72 -11.18 -22.17
CA LYS A 332 10.62 -10.66 -23.55
C LYS A 332 10.12 -9.21 -23.59
N TYR A 333 9.15 -8.87 -22.74
CA TYR A 333 8.52 -7.56 -22.74
C TYR A 333 9.10 -6.57 -21.72
N TYR A 334 10.07 -6.97 -20.91
CA TYR A 334 10.63 -6.15 -19.84
C TYR A 334 11.18 -4.80 -20.32
N GLN A 335 12.06 -4.82 -21.34
CA GLN A 335 12.63 -3.57 -21.84
C GLN A 335 11.59 -2.69 -22.52
N THR A 336 10.68 -3.26 -23.30
CA THR A 336 9.60 -2.49 -23.93
C THR A 336 8.69 -1.84 -22.87
N ALA A 337 8.46 -2.52 -21.77
CA ALA A 337 7.66 -1.98 -20.68
C ALA A 337 8.34 -0.78 -19.99
N ILE A 338 9.66 -0.86 -19.78
CA ILE A 338 10.45 0.29 -19.28
C ILE A 338 10.37 1.47 -20.26
N ASP A 339 10.51 1.21 -21.55
CA ASP A 339 10.47 2.25 -22.58
C ASP A 339 9.10 2.93 -22.59
N LYS A 340 8.01 2.15 -22.44
CA LYS A 340 6.63 2.68 -22.36
C LYS A 340 6.37 3.46 -21.08
N GLU A 341 6.91 3.03 -19.96
CA GLU A 341 6.85 3.80 -18.70
C GLU A 341 7.57 5.15 -18.86
N ASN A 342 8.79 5.14 -19.41
CA ASN A 342 9.55 6.37 -19.64
C ASN A 342 8.86 7.32 -20.63
N GLU A 343 8.25 6.81 -21.71
CA GLU A 343 7.44 7.62 -22.64
C GLU A 343 6.24 8.26 -21.95
N TYR A 344 5.61 7.56 -21.02
CA TYR A 344 4.46 8.05 -20.27
C TYR A 344 4.83 9.11 -19.23
N GLU A 345 5.91 8.87 -18.48
CA GLU A 345 6.38 9.76 -17.40
C GLU A 345 7.04 11.05 -17.95
N ASN A 346 7.54 11.02 -19.18
CA ASN A 346 8.23 12.15 -19.83
C ASN A 346 7.66 12.40 -21.24
N PRO A 347 6.39 12.86 -21.34
CA PRO A 347 5.68 13.04 -22.61
C PRO A 347 6.26 14.14 -23.52
#